data_73d154eb49fe08c8463d1bacc6bcdeee
#
_entry.id   73d154eb49fe08c8463d1bacc6bcdeee
#
_cell.length_a   1.000
_cell.length_b   1.000
_cell.length_c   1.000
_cell.angle_alpha   90.00
_cell.angle_beta   90.00
_cell.angle_gamma   90.00
#
_symmetry.space_group_name_H-M   'P 1'
#
loop_
_entity.id
_entity.type
_entity.pdbx_description
1 polymer ?
#
loop_
_entity_poly.entity_id
_entity_poly.type
_entity_poly.pdbx_seq_one_letter_code
_entity_poly.pdbx_strand_id
1 'polypeptide(L)'
;DLRMSRGLGDVYKRQKLTGAFIIRKNVDGMHLDVIVSYGRKPFDTISITEVPFFTGKPYIISSDSVMPEKFRLFMEKQAMRAAIFQPVNIDNRTQMYVCFFDEKDDRSWEKYDVKFLNDTKRVIQSILTKKITTNSLAGSYASLEAILENSGCGIYVADMSKSEILYMNNYCKQLLSNIIEQNKLEKYIFSHTAESRSFTEVYVTEEDKWFDIHRTGIAWVDGRKVQLVTLYDITQKKRYQQRIENQANNDFLTGLYNRMRCEQDLAKFIDDSVKNDTRGAMIYIDLDDFKHINDGLGHQYGDVLLKAISNSLTQVKGIENHCYRMGGDEFIVIVTGSSVDRLE
;
A
#
# COMPACT_ATOMS: atom_id res chain seq x y z
N ASP A 1 5.16 27.58 21.48
CA ASP A 1 4.30 28.07 20.44
C ASP A 1 3.97 29.56 20.63
N LEU A 2 4.66 30.40 19.86
CA LEU A 2 4.73 31.86 20.03
C LEU A 2 3.35 32.57 20.11
N ARG A 3 2.33 32.09 19.44
CA ARG A 3 0.99 32.72 19.44
C ARG A 3 0.17 32.40 20.70
N MET A 4 0.24 31.18 21.20
CA MET A 4 -0.38 30.81 22.48
C MET A 4 0.32 31.48 23.66
N SER A 5 1.64 31.50 23.61
CA SER A 5 2.46 32.21 24.61
C SER A 5 2.15 33.69 24.62
N ARG A 6 1.98 34.37 23.47
CA ARG A 6 1.59 35.79 23.43
C ARG A 6 0.18 36.00 24.00
N GLY A 7 -0.81 35.17 23.64
CA GLY A 7 -2.17 35.28 24.17
C GLY A 7 -2.23 35.15 25.70
N LEU A 8 -1.53 34.14 26.26
CA LEU A 8 -1.40 33.96 27.69
C LEU A 8 -0.63 35.14 28.34
N GLY A 9 0.40 35.66 27.65
CA GLY A 9 1.18 36.80 28.14
C GLY A 9 0.41 38.10 28.20
N ASP A 10 -0.49 38.37 27.28
CA ASP A 10 -1.35 39.54 27.29
C ASP A 10 -2.34 39.49 28.45
N VAL A 11 -2.91 38.32 28.74
CA VAL A 11 -3.80 38.08 29.90
C VAL A 11 -3.04 38.29 31.19
N TYR A 12 -1.89 37.67 31.33
CA TYR A 12 -1.02 37.81 32.50
C TYR A 12 -0.73 39.27 32.84
N LYS A 13 -0.32 40.08 31.85
CA LYS A 13 -0.01 41.48 32.04
C LYS A 13 -1.21 42.34 32.43
N ARG A 14 -2.37 42.14 31.78
CA ARG A 14 -3.58 42.92 32.03
C ARG A 14 -4.20 42.63 33.40
N GLN A 15 -4.17 41.36 33.81
CA GLN A 15 -4.76 40.91 35.07
C GLN A 15 -3.80 40.93 36.24
N LYS A 16 -2.52 41.28 36.02
CA LYS A 16 -1.45 41.29 37.05
C LYS A 16 -1.36 39.95 37.80
N LEU A 17 -1.52 38.85 37.09
CA LEU A 17 -1.42 37.50 37.63
C LEU A 17 0.02 37.08 37.86
N THR A 18 0.30 36.14 38.75
CA THR A 18 1.63 35.56 38.95
C THR A 18 2.01 34.62 37.79
N GLY A 19 1.04 33.89 37.23
CA GLY A 19 1.29 33.04 36.10
C GLY A 19 0.05 32.50 35.40
N ALA A 20 0.26 32.00 34.21
CA ALA A 20 -0.72 31.29 33.41
C ALA A 20 -0.06 30.09 32.72
N PHE A 21 -0.70 28.96 32.67
CA PHE A 21 -0.19 27.76 32.02
C PHE A 21 -1.28 26.90 31.41
N ILE A 22 -0.87 26.04 30.48
CA ILE A 22 -1.77 25.03 29.86
C ILE A 22 -1.26 23.66 30.28
N ILE A 23 -2.17 22.83 30.80
CA ILE A 23 -1.88 21.42 31.10
C ILE A 23 -2.66 20.52 30.17
N ARG A 24 -2.04 19.39 29.85
CA ARG A 24 -2.61 18.34 29.02
C ARG A 24 -2.45 17.00 29.70
N LYS A 25 -3.46 16.14 29.57
CA LYS A 25 -3.38 14.74 29.98
C LYS A 25 -2.34 14.00 29.15
N ASN A 26 -1.43 13.30 29.80
CA ASN A 26 -0.39 12.50 29.16
C ASN A 26 -1.01 11.24 28.53
N VAL A 27 -0.23 10.58 27.66
CA VAL A 27 -0.61 9.33 26.96
C VAL A 27 -0.92 8.18 27.94
N ASP A 28 -0.25 8.14 29.09
CA ASP A 28 -0.49 7.17 30.16
C ASP A 28 -1.86 7.33 30.83
N GLY A 29 -2.51 8.48 30.63
CA GLY A 29 -3.81 8.80 31.22
C GLY A 29 -3.77 9.13 32.72
N MET A 30 -2.61 9.07 33.36
CA MET A 30 -2.41 9.20 34.82
C MET A 30 -1.78 10.54 35.21
N HIS A 31 -1.10 11.20 34.31
CA HIS A 31 -0.36 12.43 34.57
C HIS A 31 -0.85 13.59 33.70
N LEU A 32 -0.66 14.80 34.21
CA LEU A 32 -0.90 16.07 33.53
C LEU A 32 0.42 16.82 33.38
N ASP A 33 0.79 17.13 32.13
CA ASP A 33 2.02 17.85 31.80
C ASP A 33 1.74 19.30 31.46
N VAL A 34 2.55 20.22 31.98
CA VAL A 34 2.52 21.63 31.60
C VAL A 34 3.19 21.79 30.24
N ILE A 35 2.36 22.04 29.21
CA ILE A 35 2.84 22.16 27.82
C ILE A 35 3.20 23.59 27.41
N VAL A 36 2.63 24.59 28.06
CA VAL A 36 2.91 26.02 27.87
C VAL A 36 2.78 26.73 29.20
N SER A 37 3.68 27.63 29.51
CA SER A 37 3.60 28.50 30.66
C SER A 37 4.01 29.94 30.34
N TYR A 38 3.45 30.89 31.07
CA TYR A 38 3.81 32.29 31.05
C TYR A 38 3.85 32.81 32.50
N GLY A 39 4.86 33.63 32.83
CA GLY A 39 5.19 33.95 34.20
C GLY A 39 5.89 32.78 34.89
N ARG A 40 5.65 32.60 36.16
CA ARG A 40 6.19 31.47 36.92
C ARG A 40 5.56 30.15 36.47
N LYS A 41 6.37 29.11 36.22
CA LYS A 41 5.92 27.73 35.98
C LYS A 41 5.86 27.01 37.32
N PRO A 42 4.66 26.57 37.77
CA PRO A 42 4.53 26.03 39.13
C PRO A 42 5.09 24.61 39.25
N PHE A 43 4.94 23.77 38.19
CA PHE A 43 5.39 22.37 38.14
C PHE A 43 5.60 21.93 36.67
N ASP A 44 6.23 20.81 36.43
CA ASP A 44 6.35 20.19 35.12
C ASP A 44 5.23 19.20 34.86
N THR A 45 5.03 18.27 35.78
CA THR A 45 4.05 17.19 35.71
C THR A 45 3.38 16.99 37.07
N ILE A 46 2.09 16.62 37.07
CA ILE A 46 1.33 16.29 38.27
C ILE A 46 0.46 15.06 38.03
N SER A 47 0.25 14.23 39.07
CA SER A 47 -0.69 13.11 38.99
C SER A 47 -2.14 13.60 38.96
N ILE A 48 -2.97 12.97 38.13
CA ILE A 48 -4.42 13.26 38.05
C ILE A 48 -5.12 13.02 39.38
N THR A 49 -4.64 12.09 40.20
CA THR A 49 -5.22 11.77 41.50
C THR A 49 -4.98 12.86 42.56
N GLU A 50 -4.07 13.77 42.32
CA GLU A 50 -3.74 14.89 43.23
C GLU A 50 -4.57 16.14 42.94
N VAL A 51 -5.33 16.15 41.84
CA VAL A 51 -6.07 17.34 41.39
C VAL A 51 -7.57 17.09 41.28
N PRO A 52 -8.43 17.87 41.98
CA PRO A 52 -9.88 17.70 41.96
C PRO A 52 -10.56 18.32 40.73
N PHE A 53 -9.87 19.16 39.98
CA PHE A 53 -10.45 19.97 38.91
C PHE A 53 -10.56 19.24 37.56
N PHE A 54 -10.01 18.04 37.44
CA PHE A 54 -9.99 17.33 36.13
C PHE A 54 -11.33 16.62 35.85
N THR A 55 -12.43 17.37 35.96
CA THR A 55 -13.81 16.89 35.84
C THR A 55 -14.53 17.36 34.57
N GLY A 56 -13.84 18.13 33.70
CA GLY A 56 -14.46 18.76 32.53
C GLY A 56 -15.25 20.04 32.85
N LYS A 57 -15.27 20.49 34.11
CA LYS A 57 -15.91 21.73 34.55
C LYS A 57 -14.88 22.77 34.98
N PRO A 58 -15.19 24.08 34.89
CA PRO A 58 -14.35 25.12 35.48
C PRO A 58 -14.18 24.90 36.98
N TYR A 59 -12.97 25.10 37.51
CA TYR A 59 -12.67 25.03 38.92
C TYR A 59 -12.00 26.31 39.35
N ILE A 60 -12.60 27.02 40.31
CA ILE A 60 -12.18 28.33 40.75
C ILE A 60 -11.82 28.24 42.23
N ILE A 61 -10.61 28.78 42.57
CA ILE A 61 -10.08 28.77 43.90
C ILE A 61 -9.79 30.24 44.31
N SER A 62 -10.30 30.65 45.46
CA SER A 62 -9.99 31.89 46.16
C SER A 62 -9.55 31.56 47.58
N SER A 63 -9.13 32.57 48.35
CA SER A 63 -8.67 32.41 49.75
C SER A 63 -9.60 31.57 50.62
N ASP A 64 -10.95 31.69 50.43
CA ASP A 64 -11.95 31.07 51.27
C ASP A 64 -12.50 29.75 50.70
N SER A 65 -11.89 29.20 49.63
CA SER A 65 -12.36 28.02 48.98
C SER A 65 -12.08 26.76 49.79
N VAL A 66 -13.16 25.93 49.98
CA VAL A 66 -12.99 24.60 50.55
C VAL A 66 -12.50 23.64 49.50
N MET A 67 -11.39 22.95 49.74
CA MET A 67 -10.76 22.02 48.80
C MET A 67 -10.22 20.78 49.51
N PRO A 68 -10.01 19.66 48.81
CA PRO A 68 -9.38 18.48 49.38
C PRO A 68 -8.01 18.76 49.96
N GLU A 69 -7.67 18.19 51.10
CA GLU A 69 -6.45 18.47 51.86
C GLU A 69 -5.19 18.19 50.99
N LYS A 70 -5.13 17.12 50.26
CA LYS A 70 -4.02 16.78 49.33
C LYS A 70 -3.79 17.90 48.30
N PHE A 71 -4.87 18.46 47.80
CA PHE A 71 -4.75 19.53 46.79
C PHE A 71 -4.40 20.87 47.44
N ARG A 72 -4.86 21.15 48.66
CA ARG A 72 -4.43 22.30 49.40
C ARG A 72 -2.93 22.28 49.65
N LEU A 73 -2.39 21.15 50.12
CA LEU A 73 -0.94 20.99 50.33
C LEU A 73 -0.16 21.15 49.00
N PHE A 74 -0.69 20.68 47.90
CA PHE A 74 -0.10 20.90 46.58
C PHE A 74 -0.07 22.39 46.21
N MET A 75 -1.18 23.11 46.36
CA MET A 75 -1.30 24.56 46.11
C MET A 75 -0.31 25.33 46.95
N GLU A 76 -0.22 25.04 48.25
CA GLU A 76 0.73 25.65 49.16
C GLU A 76 2.19 25.41 48.75
N LYS A 77 2.54 24.18 48.42
CA LYS A 77 3.86 23.80 47.93
C LYS A 77 4.27 24.58 46.64
N GLN A 78 3.27 24.84 45.79
CA GLN A 78 3.46 25.58 44.55
C GLN A 78 3.27 27.09 44.73
N ALA A 79 3.08 27.59 45.95
CA ALA A 79 2.78 29.00 46.29
C ALA A 79 1.64 29.57 45.42
N MET A 80 0.63 28.78 45.13
CA MET A 80 -0.60 29.22 44.43
C MET A 80 -1.70 29.48 45.47
N ARG A 81 -2.09 30.74 45.65
CA ARG A 81 -3.09 31.15 46.63
C ARG A 81 -4.49 31.26 46.03
N ALA A 82 -4.55 31.72 44.78
CA ALA A 82 -5.79 31.77 44.00
C ALA A 82 -5.55 31.19 42.62
N ALA A 83 -6.54 30.45 42.09
CA ALA A 83 -6.39 29.87 40.74
C ALA A 83 -7.72 29.67 40.05
N ILE A 84 -7.72 29.72 38.71
CA ILE A 84 -8.83 29.30 37.86
C ILE A 84 -8.33 28.27 36.87
N PHE A 85 -8.99 27.11 36.82
CA PHE A 85 -8.75 26.03 35.88
C PHE A 85 -9.92 25.94 34.92
N GLN A 86 -9.71 26.27 33.65
CA GLN A 86 -10.72 26.30 32.60
C GLN A 86 -10.55 25.13 31.66
N PRO A 87 -11.54 24.20 31.56
CA PRO A 87 -11.41 23.09 30.62
C PRO A 87 -11.46 23.58 29.17
N VAL A 88 -10.62 22.99 28.33
CA VAL A 88 -10.55 23.20 26.88
C VAL A 88 -10.89 21.88 26.20
N ASN A 89 -12.07 21.80 25.60
CA ASN A 89 -12.52 20.64 24.85
C ASN A 89 -12.21 20.85 23.38
N ILE A 90 -11.30 20.04 22.82
CA ILE A 90 -10.86 20.13 21.42
C ILE A 90 -11.56 19.01 20.63
N ASP A 91 -11.54 17.83 21.18
CA ASP A 91 -12.24 16.64 20.69
C ASP A 91 -12.63 15.77 21.89
N ASN A 92 -13.29 14.63 21.64
CA ASN A 92 -13.69 13.72 22.73
C ASN A 92 -12.50 12.99 23.40
N ARG A 93 -11.29 13.14 22.93
CA ARG A 93 -10.09 12.44 23.43
C ARG A 93 -9.07 13.38 24.07
N THR A 94 -9.04 14.65 23.65
CA THR A 94 -8.03 15.60 24.11
C THR A 94 -8.56 16.46 25.24
N GLN A 95 -8.10 16.17 26.46
CA GLN A 95 -8.47 16.92 27.65
C GLN A 95 -7.33 17.84 28.06
N MET A 96 -7.60 19.14 28.04
CA MET A 96 -6.66 20.19 28.44
C MET A 96 -7.34 21.18 29.38
N TYR A 97 -6.53 21.88 30.17
CA TYR A 97 -6.99 23.01 30.96
C TYR A 97 -6.09 24.20 30.73
N VAL A 98 -6.70 25.37 30.61
CA VAL A 98 -6.01 26.65 30.70
C VAL A 98 -6.13 27.10 32.15
N CYS A 99 -5.00 27.36 32.77
CA CYS A 99 -4.87 27.66 34.19
C CYS A 99 -4.30 29.06 34.39
N PHE A 100 -4.90 29.80 35.30
CA PHE A 100 -4.45 31.14 35.74
C PHE A 100 -4.29 31.12 37.24
N PHE A 101 -3.22 31.68 37.80
CA PHE A 101 -2.97 31.68 39.23
C PHE A 101 -2.31 32.94 39.73
N ASP A 102 -2.53 33.20 41.03
CA ASP A 102 -1.91 34.24 41.76
C ASP A 102 -1.34 33.73 43.08
N GLU A 103 -0.22 34.37 43.53
CA GLU A 103 0.42 34.11 44.83
C GLU A 103 -0.14 34.96 45.94
N LYS A 104 -0.98 35.95 45.65
CA LYS A 104 -1.58 36.84 46.61
C LYS A 104 -2.76 36.23 47.33
N ASP A 105 -2.80 36.35 48.65
CA ASP A 105 -3.83 35.80 49.49
C ASP A 105 -5.18 36.53 49.36
N ASP A 106 -5.19 37.81 48.95
CA ASP A 106 -6.36 38.66 48.83
C ASP A 106 -7.06 38.63 47.48
N ARG A 107 -6.64 37.71 46.56
CA ARG A 107 -7.24 37.62 45.24
C ARG A 107 -8.64 37.05 45.29
N SER A 108 -9.61 37.87 44.94
CA SER A 108 -10.97 37.47 44.65
C SER A 108 -11.22 37.54 43.11
N TRP A 109 -11.94 36.55 42.57
CA TRP A 109 -12.25 36.50 41.13
C TRP A 109 -13.60 37.21 40.91
N GLU A 110 -13.60 38.39 40.35
CA GLU A 110 -14.78 39.14 39.98
C GLU A 110 -15.46 38.56 38.71
N LYS A 111 -16.74 38.88 38.50
CA LYS A 111 -17.46 38.46 37.29
C LYS A 111 -16.77 38.89 36.00
N TYR A 112 -16.12 40.06 36.03
CA TYR A 112 -15.36 40.58 34.88
C TYR A 112 -14.13 39.72 34.60
N ASP A 113 -13.36 39.36 35.64
CA ASP A 113 -12.18 38.48 35.51
C ASP A 113 -12.57 37.14 34.91
N VAL A 114 -13.60 36.48 35.43
CA VAL A 114 -14.09 35.20 34.96
C VAL A 114 -14.54 35.29 33.48
N LYS A 115 -15.25 36.36 33.12
CA LYS A 115 -15.67 36.59 31.74
C LYS A 115 -14.47 36.75 30.82
N PHE A 116 -13.50 37.59 31.18
CA PHE A 116 -12.29 37.82 30.38
C PHE A 116 -11.46 36.55 30.20
N LEU A 117 -11.31 35.75 31.28
CA LEU A 117 -10.59 34.47 31.20
C LEU A 117 -11.34 33.44 30.34
N ASN A 118 -12.67 33.45 30.35
CA ASN A 118 -13.48 32.63 29.47
C ASN A 118 -13.32 33.01 27.98
N ASP A 119 -13.29 34.31 27.69
CA ASP A 119 -13.07 34.78 26.31
C ASP A 119 -11.66 34.40 25.83
N THR A 120 -10.66 34.54 26.70
CA THR A 120 -9.29 34.09 26.45
C THR A 120 -9.22 32.60 26.19
N LYS A 121 -9.90 31.79 27.01
CA LYS A 121 -10.02 30.35 26.80
C LYS A 121 -10.57 30.03 25.41
N ARG A 122 -11.63 30.73 24.96
CA ARG A 122 -12.22 30.53 23.62
C ARG A 122 -11.21 30.77 22.49
N VAL A 123 -10.42 31.83 22.60
CA VAL A 123 -9.37 32.14 21.61
C VAL A 123 -8.30 31.04 21.61
N ILE A 124 -7.82 30.64 22.79
CA ILE A 124 -6.83 29.55 22.93
C ILE A 124 -7.39 28.25 22.37
N GLN A 125 -8.64 27.92 22.70
CA GLN A 125 -9.33 26.74 22.18
C GLN A 125 -9.40 26.74 20.64
N SER A 126 -9.77 27.86 20.03
CA SER A 126 -9.83 27.99 18.56
C SER A 126 -8.46 27.76 17.92
N ILE A 127 -7.39 28.36 18.49
CA ILE A 127 -6.02 28.18 18.00
C ILE A 127 -5.57 26.71 18.12
N LEU A 128 -5.83 26.09 19.27
CA LEU A 128 -5.48 24.68 19.52
C LEU A 128 -6.23 23.74 18.58
N THR A 129 -7.55 23.92 18.44
CA THR A 129 -8.38 23.11 17.53
C THR A 129 -7.85 23.21 16.11
N LYS A 130 -7.62 24.43 15.60
CA LYS A 130 -7.09 24.61 14.24
C LYS A 130 -5.74 23.91 14.06
N LYS A 131 -4.83 24.03 15.01
CA LYS A 131 -3.49 23.42 14.95
C LYS A 131 -3.58 21.88 14.96
N ILE A 132 -4.38 21.31 15.85
CA ILE A 132 -4.56 19.85 15.96
C ILE A 132 -5.19 19.30 14.69
N THR A 133 -6.24 19.96 14.18
CA THR A 133 -6.90 19.54 12.94
C THR A 133 -5.93 19.58 11.75
N THR A 134 -5.14 20.66 11.63
CA THR A 134 -4.15 20.79 10.56
C THR A 134 -3.07 19.71 10.65
N ASN A 135 -2.54 19.45 11.85
CA ASN A 135 -1.51 18.43 12.05
C ASN A 135 -2.05 17.01 11.84
N SER A 136 -3.28 16.74 12.28
CA SER A 136 -3.96 15.46 12.05
C SER A 136 -4.19 15.21 10.55
N LEU A 137 -4.61 16.24 9.83
CA LEU A 137 -4.79 16.17 8.37
C LEU A 137 -3.45 15.88 7.66
N ALA A 138 -2.41 16.62 8.01
CA ALA A 138 -1.06 16.42 7.46
C ALA A 138 -0.53 15.00 7.76
N GLY A 139 -0.73 14.51 8.99
CA GLY A 139 -0.36 13.15 9.37
C GLY A 139 -1.14 12.08 8.58
N SER A 140 -2.44 12.30 8.37
CA SER A 140 -3.27 11.40 7.57
C SER A 140 -2.82 11.36 6.11
N TYR A 141 -2.51 12.52 5.51
CA TYR A 141 -1.97 12.57 4.15
C TYR A 141 -0.64 11.84 4.03
N ALA A 142 0.32 12.08 4.94
CA ALA A 142 1.60 11.39 4.93
C ALA A 142 1.46 9.87 5.07
N SER A 143 0.50 9.42 5.89
CA SER A 143 0.22 7.98 6.06
C SER A 143 -0.39 7.38 4.79
N LEU A 144 -1.33 8.06 4.15
CA LEU A 144 -1.94 7.61 2.88
C LEU A 144 -0.90 7.56 1.76
N GLU A 145 -0.07 8.59 1.63
CA GLU A 145 1.03 8.62 0.67
C GLU A 145 2.00 7.45 0.90
N ALA A 146 2.41 7.21 2.14
CA ALA A 146 3.27 6.09 2.48
C ALA A 146 2.64 4.72 2.13
N ILE A 147 1.33 4.55 2.32
CA ILE A 147 0.61 3.33 1.93
C ILE A 147 0.62 3.17 0.41
N LEU A 148 0.34 4.22 -0.36
CA LEU A 148 0.33 4.17 -1.81
C LEU A 148 1.73 3.89 -2.40
N GLU A 149 2.77 4.48 -1.81
CA GLU A 149 4.16 4.26 -2.24
C GLU A 149 4.67 2.84 -1.92
N ASN A 150 4.18 2.22 -0.84
CA ASN A 150 4.59 0.88 -0.41
C ASN A 150 3.58 -0.23 -0.76
N SER A 151 2.61 0.03 -1.62
CA SER A 151 1.54 -0.93 -1.98
C SER A 151 2.01 -2.14 -2.78
N GLY A 152 3.26 -2.13 -3.29
CA GLY A 152 3.81 -3.21 -4.13
C GLY A 152 3.15 -3.32 -5.52
N CYS A 153 2.37 -2.31 -5.93
CA CYS A 153 1.80 -2.19 -7.26
C CYS A 153 2.02 -0.78 -7.83
N GLY A 154 2.10 -0.69 -9.15
CA GLY A 154 2.08 0.59 -9.84
C GLY A 154 0.69 1.21 -9.74
N ILE A 155 0.61 2.48 -9.35
CA ILE A 155 -0.65 3.21 -9.26
C ILE A 155 -0.51 4.52 -10.03
N TYR A 156 -1.46 4.80 -10.94
CA TYR A 156 -1.60 6.12 -11.51
C TYR A 156 -3.07 6.53 -11.64
N VAL A 157 -3.30 7.84 -11.66
CA VAL A 157 -4.61 8.45 -11.93
C VAL A 157 -4.48 9.35 -13.14
N ALA A 158 -5.37 9.18 -14.10
CA ALA A 158 -5.36 9.95 -15.34
C ALA A 158 -6.74 10.54 -15.66
N ASP A 159 -6.73 11.79 -16.11
CA ASP A 159 -7.89 12.44 -16.73
C ASP A 159 -7.89 12.16 -18.23
N MET A 160 -8.73 11.22 -18.65
CA MET A 160 -8.79 10.80 -20.03
C MET A 160 -9.34 11.89 -20.97
N SER A 161 -10.15 12.82 -20.45
CA SER A 161 -10.74 13.92 -21.24
C SER A 161 -9.72 14.99 -21.59
N LYS A 162 -8.71 15.17 -20.73
CA LYS A 162 -7.66 16.17 -20.89
C LYS A 162 -6.30 15.58 -21.28
N SER A 163 -6.20 14.25 -21.34
CA SER A 163 -4.94 13.54 -21.53
C SER A 163 -3.89 13.95 -20.48
N GLU A 164 -4.28 14.05 -19.21
CA GLU A 164 -3.45 14.53 -18.11
C GLU A 164 -3.25 13.44 -17.05
N ILE A 165 -2.00 13.22 -16.63
CA ILE A 165 -1.68 12.34 -15.51
C ILE A 165 -1.71 13.16 -14.21
N LEU A 166 -2.66 12.85 -13.32
CA LEU A 166 -2.88 13.60 -12.09
C LEU A 166 -2.04 13.09 -10.91
N TYR A 167 -1.74 11.80 -10.91
CA TYR A 167 -0.94 11.13 -9.88
C TYR A 167 -0.24 9.90 -10.45
N MET A 168 0.94 9.61 -9.95
CA MET A 168 1.66 8.37 -10.23
C MET A 168 2.61 8.08 -9.06
N ASN A 169 2.51 6.89 -8.43
CA ASN A 169 3.41 6.50 -7.37
C ASN A 169 4.81 6.12 -7.91
N ASN A 170 5.81 6.13 -7.04
CA ASN A 170 7.19 5.86 -7.44
C ASN A 170 7.38 4.42 -7.96
N TYR A 171 6.64 3.46 -7.41
CA TYR A 171 6.68 2.09 -7.89
C TYR A 171 6.19 1.98 -9.36
N CYS A 172 5.13 2.71 -9.74
CA CYS A 172 4.67 2.78 -11.13
C CYS A 172 5.75 3.38 -12.06
N LYS A 173 6.43 4.44 -11.62
CA LYS A 173 7.55 5.03 -12.40
C LYS A 173 8.68 4.04 -12.62
N GLN A 174 8.99 3.20 -11.63
CA GLN A 174 10.00 2.15 -11.75
C GLN A 174 9.55 1.02 -12.69
N LEU A 175 8.27 0.61 -12.63
CA LEU A 175 7.72 -0.41 -13.52
C LEU A 175 7.73 0.02 -14.98
N LEU A 176 7.52 1.30 -15.26
CA LEU A 176 7.42 1.90 -16.60
C LEU A 176 8.65 2.73 -16.97
N SER A 177 9.81 2.43 -16.39
CA SER A 177 11.03 3.24 -16.53
C SER A 177 11.50 3.39 -17.97
N ASN A 178 11.52 2.31 -18.77
CA ASN A 178 11.94 2.36 -20.17
C ASN A 178 10.95 3.16 -21.05
N ILE A 179 9.66 3.04 -20.77
CA ILE A 179 8.62 3.83 -21.46
C ILE A 179 8.78 5.32 -21.15
N ILE A 180 9.10 5.66 -19.88
CA ILE A 180 9.35 7.04 -19.44
C ILE A 180 10.61 7.59 -20.11
N GLU A 181 11.72 6.85 -20.10
CA GLU A 181 12.98 7.24 -20.72
C GLU A 181 12.85 7.46 -22.24
N GLN A 182 11.99 6.67 -22.91
CA GLN A 182 11.69 6.83 -24.33
C GLN A 182 10.68 7.96 -24.61
N ASN A 183 10.22 8.68 -23.59
CA ASN A 183 9.20 9.73 -23.67
C ASN A 183 7.86 9.27 -24.32
N LYS A 184 7.51 8.00 -24.08
CA LYS A 184 6.30 7.36 -24.65
C LYS A 184 5.15 7.22 -23.64
N LEU A 185 5.34 7.68 -22.40
CA LEU A 185 4.39 7.43 -21.28
C LEU A 185 2.97 7.90 -21.60
N GLU A 186 2.82 9.14 -22.06
CA GLU A 186 1.50 9.68 -22.41
C GLU A 186 0.85 8.87 -23.52
N LYS A 187 1.58 8.60 -24.60
CA LYS A 187 1.07 7.79 -25.70
C LYS A 187 0.66 6.40 -25.22
N TYR A 188 1.43 5.78 -24.37
CA TYR A 188 1.13 4.46 -23.80
C TYR A 188 -0.15 4.49 -22.96
N ILE A 189 -0.26 5.43 -22.01
CA ILE A 189 -1.40 5.56 -21.11
C ILE A 189 -2.69 5.85 -21.90
N PHE A 190 -2.66 6.79 -22.84
CA PHE A 190 -3.87 7.27 -23.51
C PHE A 190 -4.26 6.50 -24.78
N SER A 191 -3.35 5.71 -25.40
CA SER A 191 -3.68 4.90 -26.57
C SER A 191 -4.37 3.57 -26.25
N HIS A 192 -4.12 3.00 -25.07
CA HIS A 192 -4.67 1.69 -24.66
C HIS A 192 -6.01 1.78 -23.94
N THR A 193 -6.67 2.92 -23.95
CA THR A 193 -7.92 3.19 -23.22
C THR A 193 -9.19 2.80 -23.94
N ALA A 194 -9.12 2.42 -25.21
CA ALA A 194 -10.28 2.00 -26.00
C ALA A 194 -10.86 0.64 -25.59
N GLU A 195 -10.12 -0.16 -24.83
CA GLU A 195 -10.60 -1.45 -24.36
C GLU A 195 -11.37 -1.31 -23.04
N SER A 196 -12.68 -1.49 -23.12
CA SER A 196 -13.65 -1.37 -22.02
C SER A 196 -13.53 -2.47 -20.95
N ARG A 197 -12.45 -3.25 -20.91
CA ARG A 197 -12.26 -4.31 -19.92
C ARG A 197 -11.62 -3.76 -18.65
N SER A 198 -12.27 -3.98 -17.53
CA SER A 198 -11.76 -3.56 -16.20
C SER A 198 -10.48 -4.30 -15.77
N PHE A 199 -10.19 -5.47 -16.36
CA PHE A 199 -9.03 -6.31 -16.06
C PHE A 199 -8.41 -6.78 -17.37
N THR A 200 -7.10 -6.63 -17.51
CA THR A 200 -6.37 -7.02 -18.74
C THR A 200 -4.94 -7.42 -18.42
N GLU A 201 -4.55 -8.65 -18.77
CA GLU A 201 -3.14 -9.04 -18.74
C GLU A 201 -2.49 -8.66 -20.08
N VAL A 202 -1.41 -7.87 -20.04
CA VAL A 202 -0.71 -7.35 -21.22
C VAL A 202 0.79 -7.58 -21.10
N TYR A 203 1.41 -8.04 -22.17
CA TYR A 203 2.86 -8.02 -22.30
C TYR A 203 3.31 -6.68 -22.89
N VAL A 204 4.18 -5.99 -22.16
CA VAL A 204 4.73 -4.69 -22.55
C VAL A 204 6.15 -4.89 -23.02
N THR A 205 6.34 -4.81 -24.33
CA THR A 205 7.62 -5.10 -25.01
C THR A 205 8.74 -4.17 -24.56
N GLU A 206 8.43 -2.89 -24.34
CA GLU A 206 9.41 -1.88 -23.91
C GLU A 206 10.00 -2.17 -22.53
N GLU A 207 9.24 -2.83 -21.67
CA GLU A 207 9.66 -3.19 -20.30
C GLU A 207 10.09 -4.65 -20.16
N ASP A 208 9.88 -5.48 -21.20
CA ASP A 208 10.03 -6.96 -21.15
C ASP A 208 9.27 -7.60 -19.98
N LYS A 209 8.04 -7.12 -19.74
CA LYS A 209 7.24 -7.51 -18.60
C LYS A 209 5.78 -7.78 -18.93
N TRP A 210 5.19 -8.68 -18.17
CA TRP A 210 3.76 -8.91 -18.13
C TRP A 210 3.12 -8.10 -17.01
N PHE A 211 2.11 -7.31 -17.33
CA PHE A 211 1.31 -6.57 -16.35
C PHE A 211 -0.12 -7.06 -16.30
N ASP A 212 -0.66 -7.20 -15.09
CA ASP A 212 -2.10 -7.27 -14.85
C ASP A 212 -2.57 -5.85 -14.51
N ILE A 213 -3.42 -5.31 -15.39
CA ILE A 213 -3.85 -3.92 -15.35
C ILE A 213 -5.32 -3.86 -14.96
N HIS A 214 -5.60 -3.19 -13.84
CA HIS A 214 -6.96 -2.94 -13.38
C HIS A 214 -7.31 -1.47 -13.55
N ARG A 215 -8.47 -1.18 -14.15
CA ARG A 215 -8.97 0.17 -14.44
C ARG A 215 -10.30 0.41 -13.75
N THR A 216 -10.41 1.51 -13.01
CA THR A 216 -11.62 1.89 -12.28
C THR A 216 -11.88 3.38 -12.42
N GLY A 217 -13.10 3.75 -12.79
CA GLY A 217 -13.53 5.15 -12.79
C GLY A 217 -13.80 5.64 -11.37
N ILE A 218 -13.19 6.77 -10.99
CA ILE A 218 -13.40 7.41 -9.68
C ILE A 218 -13.74 8.89 -9.85
N ALA A 219 -14.35 9.49 -8.82
CA ALA A 219 -14.51 10.94 -8.73
C ALA A 219 -13.23 11.54 -8.12
N TRP A 220 -12.65 12.53 -8.79
CA TRP A 220 -11.51 13.29 -8.28
C TRP A 220 -11.95 14.33 -7.26
N VAL A 221 -10.99 14.96 -6.57
CA VAL A 221 -11.25 15.97 -5.51
C VAL A 221 -12.07 17.18 -5.96
N ASP A 222 -12.07 17.50 -7.24
CA ASP A 222 -12.85 18.57 -7.85
C ASP A 222 -14.17 18.09 -8.48
N GLY A 223 -14.55 16.82 -8.27
CA GLY A 223 -15.78 16.20 -8.75
C GLY A 223 -15.74 15.67 -10.19
N ARG A 224 -14.65 15.89 -10.95
CA ARG A 224 -14.49 15.30 -12.29
C ARG A 224 -14.29 13.80 -12.25
N LYS A 225 -14.71 13.10 -13.30
CA LYS A 225 -14.48 11.68 -13.46
C LYS A 225 -13.09 11.43 -14.02
N VAL A 226 -12.29 10.61 -13.33
CA VAL A 226 -10.94 10.24 -13.74
C VAL A 226 -10.79 8.72 -13.65
N GLN A 227 -9.73 8.18 -14.25
CA GLN A 227 -9.43 6.77 -14.23
C GLN A 227 -8.30 6.48 -13.24
N LEU A 228 -8.57 5.64 -12.26
CA LEU A 228 -7.58 5.02 -11.41
C LEU A 228 -7.12 3.72 -12.07
N VAL A 229 -5.84 3.55 -12.22
CA VAL A 229 -5.23 2.35 -12.80
C VAL A 229 -4.20 1.77 -11.84
N THR A 230 -4.27 0.46 -11.63
CA THR A 230 -3.26 -0.30 -10.90
C THR A 230 -2.59 -1.30 -11.82
N LEU A 231 -1.26 -1.41 -11.71
CA LEU A 231 -0.42 -2.32 -12.48
C LEU A 231 0.29 -3.28 -11.53
N TYR A 232 0.11 -4.56 -11.76
CA TYR A 232 0.83 -5.61 -11.06
C TYR A 232 1.81 -6.29 -12.01
N ASP A 233 3.08 -6.34 -11.68
CA ASP A 233 4.07 -7.13 -12.42
C ASP A 233 3.83 -8.62 -12.16
N ILE A 234 3.31 -9.31 -13.19
CA ILE A 234 3.03 -10.75 -13.17
C ILE A 234 4.04 -11.55 -13.99
N THR A 235 5.18 -10.95 -14.36
CA THR A 235 6.20 -11.59 -15.20
C THR A 235 6.71 -12.89 -14.59
N GLN A 236 7.02 -12.89 -13.30
CA GLN A 236 7.44 -14.09 -12.58
C GLN A 236 6.36 -15.19 -12.60
N LYS A 237 5.10 -14.82 -12.34
CA LYS A 237 3.96 -15.73 -12.38
C LYS A 237 3.84 -16.37 -13.77
N LYS A 238 3.94 -15.58 -14.85
CA LYS A 238 3.88 -16.08 -16.23
C LYS A 238 5.05 -17.02 -16.56
N ARG A 239 6.26 -16.66 -16.13
CA ARG A 239 7.45 -17.52 -16.31
C ARG A 239 7.32 -18.85 -15.56
N TYR A 240 6.77 -18.84 -14.34
CA TYR A 240 6.49 -20.08 -13.60
C TYR A 240 5.41 -20.94 -14.27
N GLN A 241 4.32 -20.33 -14.72
CA GLN A 241 3.26 -21.04 -15.43
C GLN A 241 3.82 -21.74 -16.68
N GLN A 242 4.58 -21.00 -17.49
CA GLN A 242 5.22 -21.55 -18.69
C GLN A 242 6.20 -22.68 -18.38
N ARG A 243 6.96 -22.55 -17.29
CA ARG A 243 7.88 -23.62 -16.86
C ARG A 243 7.13 -24.86 -16.42
N ILE A 244 6.03 -24.71 -15.66
CA ILE A 244 5.18 -25.83 -15.23
C ILE A 244 4.52 -26.50 -16.44
N GLU A 245 3.99 -25.72 -17.37
CA GLU A 245 3.41 -26.24 -18.62
C GLU A 245 4.44 -26.99 -19.45
N ASN A 246 5.65 -26.45 -19.58
CA ASN A 246 6.74 -27.12 -20.27
C ASN A 246 7.13 -28.43 -19.58
N GLN A 247 7.27 -28.43 -18.25
CA GLN A 247 7.60 -29.65 -17.49
C GLN A 247 6.47 -30.72 -17.55
N ALA A 248 5.22 -30.27 -17.59
CA ALA A 248 4.08 -31.18 -17.68
C ALA A 248 3.92 -31.79 -19.07
N ASN A 249 4.30 -31.08 -20.12
CA ASN A 249 4.02 -31.47 -21.51
C ASN A 249 5.23 -31.99 -22.27
N ASN A 250 6.45 -31.73 -21.82
CA ASN A 250 7.67 -32.07 -22.56
C ASN A 250 8.51 -33.14 -21.86
N ASP A 251 9.23 -33.92 -22.63
CA ASP A 251 10.29 -34.81 -22.14
C ASP A 251 11.53 -34.00 -21.77
N PHE A 252 12.03 -34.16 -20.57
CA PHE A 252 13.13 -33.34 -20.01
C PHE A 252 14.47 -33.54 -20.73
N LEU A 253 14.70 -34.74 -21.33
CA LEU A 253 15.96 -35.07 -22.00
C LEU A 253 16.02 -34.52 -23.42
N THR A 254 14.92 -34.69 -24.16
CA THR A 254 14.89 -34.42 -25.61
C THR A 254 14.23 -33.10 -25.97
N GLY A 255 13.42 -32.55 -25.07
CA GLY A 255 12.61 -31.35 -25.33
C GLY A 255 11.37 -31.57 -26.19
N LEU A 256 11.18 -32.77 -26.76
CA LEU A 256 9.95 -33.15 -27.46
C LEU A 256 8.76 -33.20 -26.48
N TYR A 257 7.54 -33.22 -27.00
CA TYR A 257 6.38 -33.50 -26.18
C TYR A 257 6.47 -34.89 -25.56
N ASN A 258 5.97 -35.01 -24.33
CA ASN A 258 5.97 -36.27 -23.60
C ASN A 258 4.74 -37.13 -23.92
N ARG A 259 4.68 -38.33 -23.33
CA ARG A 259 3.59 -39.26 -23.49
C ARG A 259 2.22 -38.68 -23.17
N MET A 260 2.10 -37.95 -22.05
CA MET A 260 0.84 -37.33 -21.62
C MET A 260 0.29 -36.36 -22.69
N ARG A 261 1.18 -35.54 -23.25
CA ARG A 261 0.83 -34.59 -24.31
C ARG A 261 0.42 -35.33 -25.61
N CYS A 262 1.14 -36.41 -25.96
CA CYS A 262 0.80 -37.25 -27.09
C CYS A 262 -0.62 -37.79 -26.99
N GLU A 263 -1.00 -38.36 -25.85
CA GLU A 263 -2.35 -38.93 -25.62
C GLU A 263 -3.42 -37.84 -25.75
N GLN A 264 -3.19 -36.64 -25.23
CA GLN A 264 -4.14 -35.52 -25.35
C GLN A 264 -4.31 -35.03 -26.79
N ASP A 265 -3.18 -34.80 -27.49
CA ASP A 265 -3.21 -34.33 -28.86
C ASP A 265 -3.78 -35.38 -29.81
N LEU A 266 -3.47 -36.65 -29.63
CA LEU A 266 -4.04 -37.74 -30.41
C LEU A 266 -5.56 -37.80 -30.26
N ALA A 267 -6.10 -37.72 -29.05
CA ALA A 267 -7.54 -37.71 -28.80
C ALA A 267 -8.21 -36.52 -29.54
N LYS A 268 -7.60 -35.34 -29.46
CA LYS A 268 -8.08 -34.15 -30.17
C LYS A 268 -8.03 -34.30 -31.68
N PHE A 269 -6.93 -34.82 -32.25
CA PHE A 269 -6.78 -35.02 -33.68
C PHE A 269 -7.79 -36.05 -34.23
N ILE A 270 -8.09 -37.11 -33.47
CA ILE A 270 -9.13 -38.09 -33.84
C ILE A 270 -10.50 -37.40 -33.91
N ASP A 271 -10.86 -36.62 -32.86
CA ASP A 271 -12.14 -35.90 -32.80
C ASP A 271 -12.29 -34.89 -33.96
N ASP A 272 -11.24 -34.11 -34.20
CA ASP A 272 -11.20 -33.11 -35.28
C ASP A 272 -11.26 -33.79 -36.67
N SER A 273 -10.58 -34.93 -36.86
CA SER A 273 -10.61 -35.70 -38.12
C SER A 273 -11.99 -36.25 -38.41
N VAL A 274 -12.68 -36.77 -37.41
CA VAL A 274 -14.07 -37.25 -37.55
C VAL A 274 -15.03 -36.11 -37.91
N LYS A 275 -14.88 -34.95 -37.28
CA LYS A 275 -15.77 -33.80 -37.54
C LYS A 275 -15.57 -33.20 -38.94
N ASN A 276 -14.34 -33.18 -39.44
CA ASN A 276 -13.95 -32.48 -40.65
C ASN A 276 -13.75 -33.42 -41.85
N ASP A 277 -14.02 -34.72 -41.68
CA ASP A 277 -13.79 -35.78 -42.67
C ASP A 277 -12.36 -35.73 -43.26
N THR A 278 -11.38 -35.56 -42.36
CA THR A 278 -9.98 -35.50 -42.72
C THR A 278 -9.23 -36.77 -42.30
N ARG A 279 -8.09 -37.05 -42.94
CA ARG A 279 -7.24 -38.19 -42.58
C ARG A 279 -6.03 -37.72 -41.78
N GLY A 280 -5.51 -38.59 -40.92
CA GLY A 280 -4.25 -38.42 -40.22
C GLY A 280 -3.48 -39.73 -40.20
N ALA A 281 -2.21 -39.66 -39.92
CA ALA A 281 -1.35 -40.83 -39.74
C ALA A 281 -0.56 -40.67 -38.42
N MET A 282 -0.33 -41.78 -37.73
CA MET A 282 0.56 -41.87 -36.57
C MET A 282 1.69 -42.83 -36.93
N ILE A 283 2.90 -42.31 -36.75
CA ILE A 283 4.14 -43.07 -37.00
C ILE A 283 4.75 -43.38 -35.63
N TYR A 284 4.91 -44.67 -35.33
CA TYR A 284 5.61 -45.16 -34.16
C TYR A 284 7.05 -45.50 -34.53
N ILE A 285 8.02 -44.95 -33.82
CA ILE A 285 9.43 -45.12 -34.07
C ILE A 285 10.07 -45.72 -32.81
N ASP A 286 10.81 -46.81 -32.99
CA ASP A 286 11.61 -47.47 -31.96
C ASP A 286 13.06 -47.60 -32.45
N LEU A 287 14.00 -47.43 -31.55
CA LEU A 287 15.44 -47.43 -31.94
C LEU A 287 16.00 -48.83 -31.73
N ASP A 288 16.27 -49.52 -32.84
CA ASP A 288 16.93 -50.84 -32.80
C ASP A 288 18.25 -50.80 -32.03
N ASP A 289 18.47 -51.82 -31.20
CA ASP A 289 19.71 -52.00 -30.42
C ASP A 289 20.11 -50.86 -29.49
N PHE A 290 19.20 -49.94 -29.13
CA PHE A 290 19.51 -48.82 -28.24
C PHE A 290 20.05 -49.28 -26.91
N LYS A 291 19.57 -50.41 -26.39
CA LYS A 291 20.08 -51.00 -25.16
C LYS A 291 21.57 -51.40 -25.30
N HIS A 292 21.98 -51.97 -26.43
CA HIS A 292 23.39 -52.32 -26.67
C HIS A 292 24.30 -51.09 -26.74
N ILE A 293 23.79 -49.98 -27.23
CA ILE A 293 24.52 -48.69 -27.22
C ILE A 293 24.73 -48.23 -25.77
N ASN A 294 23.72 -48.28 -24.94
CA ASN A 294 23.83 -47.93 -23.52
C ASN A 294 24.77 -48.86 -22.74
N ASP A 295 24.67 -50.17 -22.96
CA ASP A 295 25.49 -51.18 -22.29
C ASP A 295 26.96 -51.13 -22.75
N GLY A 296 27.21 -50.82 -24.01
CA GLY A 296 28.56 -50.75 -24.60
C GLY A 296 29.28 -49.42 -24.44
N LEU A 297 28.59 -48.32 -24.61
CA LEU A 297 29.17 -46.95 -24.64
C LEU A 297 28.76 -46.10 -23.42
N GLY A 298 27.79 -46.56 -22.65
CA GLY A 298 27.27 -45.86 -21.48
C GLY A 298 26.07 -44.95 -21.81
N HIS A 299 25.23 -44.71 -20.78
CA HIS A 299 23.99 -43.92 -20.90
C HIS A 299 24.17 -42.50 -21.45
N GLN A 300 25.32 -41.88 -21.24
CA GLN A 300 25.61 -40.55 -21.80
C GLN A 300 25.59 -40.54 -23.34
N TYR A 301 26.07 -41.61 -23.99
CA TYR A 301 26.02 -41.73 -25.43
C TYR A 301 24.57 -42.00 -25.93
N GLY A 302 23.81 -42.81 -25.20
CA GLY A 302 22.39 -42.98 -25.47
C GLY A 302 21.61 -41.68 -25.40
N ASP A 303 21.87 -40.86 -24.37
CA ASP A 303 21.27 -39.51 -24.23
C ASP A 303 21.60 -38.58 -25.39
N VAL A 304 22.85 -38.59 -25.88
CA VAL A 304 23.25 -37.83 -27.04
C VAL A 304 22.54 -38.31 -28.32
N LEU A 305 22.40 -39.61 -28.49
CA LEU A 305 21.67 -40.20 -29.63
C LEU A 305 20.20 -39.79 -29.61
N LEU A 306 19.53 -39.93 -28.47
CA LEU A 306 18.13 -39.51 -28.29
C LEU A 306 17.91 -38.04 -28.63
N LYS A 307 18.81 -37.15 -28.17
CA LYS A 307 18.79 -35.71 -28.49
C LYS A 307 19.02 -35.46 -29.99
N ALA A 308 19.92 -36.19 -30.61
CA ALA A 308 20.19 -36.05 -32.05
C ALA A 308 18.98 -36.44 -32.90
N ILE A 309 18.33 -37.56 -32.58
CA ILE A 309 17.12 -38.01 -33.26
C ILE A 309 15.98 -37.00 -33.06
N SER A 310 15.78 -36.53 -31.84
CA SER A 310 14.76 -35.53 -31.51
C SER A 310 14.96 -34.25 -32.34
N ASN A 311 16.19 -33.75 -32.41
CA ASN A 311 16.52 -32.60 -33.23
C ASN A 311 16.25 -32.85 -34.72
N SER A 312 16.55 -34.06 -35.23
CA SER A 312 16.27 -34.42 -36.63
C SER A 312 14.77 -34.45 -36.91
N LEU A 313 13.96 -35.02 -36.02
CA LEU A 313 12.51 -35.07 -36.15
C LEU A 313 11.91 -33.65 -36.21
N THR A 314 12.36 -32.74 -35.35
CA THR A 314 11.83 -31.37 -35.32
C THR A 314 12.22 -30.52 -36.54
N GLN A 315 13.21 -30.95 -37.34
CA GLN A 315 13.60 -30.26 -38.58
C GLN A 315 12.77 -30.69 -39.82
N VAL A 316 11.96 -31.72 -39.68
CA VAL A 316 11.13 -32.21 -40.81
C VAL A 316 9.90 -31.30 -40.94
N LYS A 317 9.77 -30.63 -42.08
CA LYS A 317 8.69 -29.70 -42.37
C LYS A 317 7.31 -30.38 -42.28
N GLY A 318 6.43 -29.80 -41.47
CA GLY A 318 5.03 -30.22 -41.32
C GLY A 318 4.79 -31.12 -40.13
N ILE A 319 5.82 -31.52 -39.39
CA ILE A 319 5.70 -32.31 -38.17
C ILE A 319 6.44 -31.69 -36.99
N GLU A 320 6.99 -30.51 -37.13
CA GLU A 320 7.87 -29.85 -36.12
C GLU A 320 7.29 -29.81 -34.72
N ASN A 321 5.96 -29.64 -34.64
CA ASN A 321 5.21 -29.51 -33.38
C ASN A 321 4.36 -30.78 -33.04
N HIS A 322 4.64 -31.89 -33.72
CA HIS A 322 3.87 -33.12 -33.58
C HIS A 322 4.76 -34.35 -33.35
N CYS A 323 5.90 -34.12 -32.70
CA CYS A 323 6.89 -35.15 -32.35
C CYS A 323 6.82 -35.37 -30.82
N TYR A 324 6.75 -36.61 -30.43
CA TYR A 324 6.56 -37.04 -29.05
C TYR A 324 7.57 -38.10 -28.66
N ARG A 325 8.06 -38.09 -27.42
CA ARG A 325 8.82 -39.21 -26.85
C ARG A 325 7.97 -39.91 -25.79
N MET A 326 7.76 -41.21 -25.99
CA MET A 326 6.89 -42.01 -25.11
C MET A 326 7.64 -42.51 -23.87
N GLY A 327 8.96 -42.64 -23.96
CA GLY A 327 9.89 -43.09 -22.93
C GLY A 327 10.95 -44.00 -23.54
N GLY A 328 12.10 -44.15 -22.86
CA GLY A 328 13.19 -44.94 -23.39
C GLY A 328 13.65 -44.47 -24.79
N ASP A 329 13.51 -45.35 -25.78
CA ASP A 329 13.88 -45.21 -27.16
C ASP A 329 12.67 -45.07 -28.12
N GLU A 330 11.46 -44.91 -27.57
CA GLU A 330 10.21 -44.87 -28.32
C GLU A 330 9.78 -43.44 -28.64
N PHE A 331 9.50 -43.14 -29.90
CA PHE A 331 8.99 -41.88 -30.39
C PHE A 331 7.68 -42.04 -31.18
N ILE A 332 6.87 -41.03 -31.18
CA ILE A 332 5.66 -40.94 -31.99
C ILE A 332 5.69 -39.63 -32.78
N VAL A 333 5.23 -39.70 -34.04
CA VAL A 333 4.98 -38.53 -34.86
C VAL A 333 3.54 -38.61 -35.33
N ILE A 334 2.76 -37.52 -35.14
CA ILE A 334 1.39 -37.42 -35.63
C ILE A 334 1.40 -36.49 -36.85
N VAL A 335 0.82 -36.97 -37.94
CA VAL A 335 0.70 -36.24 -39.20
C VAL A 335 -0.78 -36.01 -39.51
N THR A 336 -1.14 -34.75 -39.78
CA THR A 336 -2.55 -34.38 -39.99
C THR A 336 -2.75 -33.66 -41.33
N GLY A 337 -3.94 -33.85 -41.94
CA GLY A 337 -4.38 -33.11 -43.13
C GLY A 337 -3.50 -33.28 -44.36
N SER A 338 -3.21 -32.18 -45.06
CA SER A 338 -2.45 -32.16 -46.31
C SER A 338 -0.97 -32.62 -46.18
N SER A 339 -0.50 -32.86 -44.97
CA SER A 339 0.84 -33.41 -44.74
C SER A 339 0.88 -34.92 -44.92
N VAL A 340 -0.28 -35.63 -44.87
CA VAL A 340 -0.37 -37.08 -45.10
C VAL A 340 -0.03 -37.43 -46.57
N ASP A 341 -0.48 -36.60 -47.51
CA ASP A 341 -0.24 -36.82 -48.96
C ASP A 341 1.26 -36.64 -49.37
N ARG A 342 2.08 -36.19 -48.45
CA ARG A 342 3.55 -36.04 -48.64
C ARG A 342 4.37 -37.20 -48.07
N LEU A 343 3.71 -38.13 -47.40
CA LEU A 343 4.33 -39.34 -46.84
C LEU A 343 4.40 -40.52 -47.84
N GLU A 344 3.70 -40.42 -48.99
CA GLU A 344 3.85 -41.29 -50.09
C GLU A 344 4.96 -40.79 -51.04
#